data_de77921c517f5361021712e2c31eb3f9
#
_entry.id   de77921c517f5361021712e2c31eb3f9
#
_cell.length_a   1.000
_cell.length_b   1.000
_cell.length_c   1.000
_cell.angle_alpha   90.00
_cell.angle_beta   90.00
_cell.angle_gamma   90.00
#
_symmetry.space_group_name_H-M   'P 1'
#
loop_
_entity.id
_entity.type
_entity.pdbx_description
1 polymer ?
#
loop_
_entity_poly.entity_id
_entity_poly.type
_entity_poly.pdbx_seq_one_letter_code
_entity_poly.pdbx_strand_id
1 'polypeptide(L)'
;MSLQKLENYSNKAVVQEEVLILTELLEDITKNMLAPETFEKIIQLKELSTSENYQGLNNLVTSLSNEEMIYISRYFSILPLLINISEDVDLAYEINHQNNVDQDYLGKLSTTIKMVAEKENAAEILEKLKVVPVLTAHPTQVQRKSMLDLTNHIHNLLRKYRDVKLGLINKEKWHTDLRRYIEIIIQTDMIREKKLKVTNEITNVMEYYQSSFLNAVPRLTAEYKKLAKEQGIELQHPKPITMGMWIGGDRDGNPFVTAETLNKSALTQCEVIMNYYDEKIYNLYREFSLSTSIVNVSDKVREMALKSQDNSIYREKELYRRALFDIQAKMQATKAYLIEDKDLQPRYATADEFYQDLLAIRDSLLENKGEYLISGEFVELMQAVEIFGFYLASIDMRQDSSVHEACVAELLASAGINDHYSDLSEDEKCTLLLKELEEDPRILSATHAEKSELLEKELSIFKAARKLKDKLGENVIRQTIISHATSVSDMLELAIMLKEVGLVDAQKARVQIVPLFETIED
;
A
#
# COMPACT_ATOMS: atom_id res chain seq x y z
N MET A 1 29.88 12.16 5.18
CA MET A 1 29.33 13.52 5.02
C MET A 1 29.79 14.31 6.24
N SER A 2 30.54 15.39 6.12
CA SER A 2 31.08 16.11 7.28
C SER A 2 29.95 16.86 8.00
N LEU A 3 30.05 16.97 9.36
CA LEU A 3 29.13 17.79 10.16
C LEU A 3 29.01 19.24 9.62
N GLN A 4 30.10 19.78 9.07
CA GLN A 4 30.11 21.09 8.40
C GLN A 4 29.27 21.14 7.10
N LYS A 5 29.08 20.02 6.40
CA LYS A 5 28.14 19.96 5.27
C LYS A 5 26.68 19.88 5.75
N LEU A 6 26.42 19.35 6.94
CA LEU A 6 25.09 19.36 7.56
C LEU A 6 24.67 20.78 7.98
N GLU A 7 25.61 21.62 8.46
CA GLU A 7 25.35 23.05 8.76
C GLU A 7 24.89 23.85 7.54
N ASN A 8 25.29 23.45 6.34
CA ASN A 8 24.88 24.11 5.10
C ASN A 8 23.52 23.62 4.54
N TYR A 9 22.97 22.50 5.04
CA TYR A 9 21.69 21.95 4.56
C TYR A 9 20.49 22.30 5.43
N SER A 10 20.69 22.67 6.70
CA SER A 10 19.60 22.97 7.64
C SER A 10 19.82 24.35 8.28
N ASN A 11 19.19 25.35 7.73
CA ASN A 11 19.13 26.70 8.33
C ASN A 11 18.13 26.80 9.52
N LYS A 12 17.68 25.65 10.10
CA LYS A 12 16.61 25.64 11.07
C LYS A 12 17.11 25.25 12.45
N ALA A 13 16.94 26.17 13.39
CA ALA A 13 17.38 26.03 14.77
C ALA A 13 16.80 24.79 15.49
N VAL A 14 15.59 24.35 15.10
CA VAL A 14 14.94 23.16 15.70
C VAL A 14 15.60 21.86 15.27
N VAL A 15 15.85 21.68 13.98
CA VAL A 15 16.55 20.49 13.46
C VAL A 15 17.96 20.39 14.02
N GLN A 16 18.67 21.51 14.10
CA GLN A 16 20.03 21.53 14.69
C GLN A 16 20.01 21.09 16.16
N GLU A 17 19.05 21.55 16.96
CA GLU A 17 18.89 21.12 18.35
C GLU A 17 18.52 19.62 18.44
N GLU A 18 17.61 19.14 17.61
CA GLU A 18 17.23 17.71 17.59
C GLU A 18 18.41 16.83 17.19
N VAL A 19 19.13 17.19 16.11
CA VAL A 19 20.33 16.46 15.67
C VAL A 19 21.41 16.45 16.75
N LEU A 20 21.59 17.55 17.46
CA LEU A 20 22.54 17.61 18.60
C LEU A 20 22.12 16.64 19.70
N ILE A 21 20.86 16.67 20.13
CA ILE A 21 20.32 15.78 21.16
C ILE A 21 20.48 14.30 20.74
N LEU A 22 20.13 13.98 19.49
CA LEU A 22 20.23 12.61 18.97
C LEU A 22 21.68 12.13 18.92
N THR A 23 22.61 13.00 18.51
CA THR A 23 24.05 12.70 18.45
C THR A 23 24.63 12.49 19.85
N GLU A 24 24.33 13.39 20.79
CA GLU A 24 24.77 13.27 22.18
C GLU A 24 24.26 11.99 22.84
N LEU A 25 22.97 11.65 22.64
CA LEU A 25 22.40 10.41 23.14
C LEU A 25 23.08 9.17 22.53
N LEU A 26 23.30 9.17 21.20
CA LEU A 26 23.96 8.05 20.52
C LEU A 26 25.41 7.88 21.04
N GLU A 27 26.14 8.97 21.22
CA GLU A 27 27.52 8.96 21.76
C GLU A 27 27.56 8.46 23.20
N ASP A 28 26.67 8.96 24.07
CA ASP A 28 26.64 8.54 25.47
C ASP A 28 26.28 7.06 25.62
N ILE A 29 25.28 6.58 24.88
CA ILE A 29 24.91 5.16 24.86
C ILE A 29 26.09 4.32 24.36
N THR A 30 26.72 4.70 23.25
CA THR A 30 27.83 3.97 22.63
C THR A 30 29.04 3.93 23.57
N LYS A 31 29.37 5.04 24.23
CA LYS A 31 30.44 5.15 25.21
C LYS A 31 30.23 4.22 26.41
N ASN A 32 28.98 4.05 26.86
CA ASN A 32 28.67 3.16 27.99
C ASN A 32 28.63 1.68 27.59
N MET A 33 28.48 1.37 26.31
CA MET A 33 28.40 0.00 25.78
C MET A 33 29.73 -0.57 25.35
N LEU A 34 30.66 0.26 24.87
CA LEU A 34 31.92 -0.16 24.26
C LEU A 34 33.11 0.01 25.20
N ALA A 35 34.18 -0.74 24.92
CA ALA A 35 35.48 -0.49 25.54
C ALA A 35 35.94 0.95 25.18
N PRO A 36 36.60 1.66 26.14
CA PRO A 36 37.03 3.04 25.92
C PRO A 36 37.85 3.24 24.63
N GLU A 37 38.74 2.30 24.33
CA GLU A 37 39.61 2.35 23.15
C GLU A 37 38.80 2.27 21.84
N THR A 38 37.74 1.45 21.81
CA THR A 38 36.86 1.34 20.64
C THR A 38 36.04 2.63 20.44
N PHE A 39 35.56 3.23 21.52
CA PHE A 39 34.84 4.50 21.45
C PHE A 39 35.77 5.64 21.00
N GLU A 40 37.00 5.72 21.48
CA GLU A 40 37.99 6.70 21.03
C GLU A 40 38.24 6.60 19.52
N LYS A 41 38.28 5.38 18.96
CA LYS A 41 38.39 5.20 17.50
C LYS A 41 37.18 5.76 16.73
N ILE A 42 35.95 5.70 17.27
CA ILE A 42 34.79 6.35 16.67
C ILE A 42 34.99 7.86 16.59
N ILE A 43 35.46 8.47 17.68
CA ILE A 43 35.72 9.92 17.73
C ILE A 43 36.82 10.30 16.74
N GLN A 44 37.94 9.54 16.70
CA GLN A 44 39.01 9.76 15.74
C GLN A 44 38.55 9.65 14.28
N LEU A 45 37.69 8.66 13.97
CA LEU A 45 37.10 8.53 12.62
C LEU A 45 36.23 9.72 12.24
N LYS A 46 35.46 10.27 13.19
CA LYS A 46 34.67 11.50 12.99
C LYS A 46 35.60 12.68 12.67
N GLU A 47 36.64 12.88 13.46
CA GLU A 47 37.62 13.97 13.27
C GLU A 47 38.37 13.84 11.94
N LEU A 48 38.85 12.65 11.59
CA LEU A 48 39.53 12.39 10.31
C LEU A 48 38.60 12.59 9.12
N SER A 49 37.34 12.22 9.24
CA SER A 49 36.33 12.45 8.20
C SER A 49 36.01 13.94 8.03
N THR A 50 35.90 14.68 9.15
CA THR A 50 35.61 16.12 9.14
C THR A 50 36.78 16.92 8.57
N SER A 51 38.02 16.53 8.86
CA SER A 51 39.25 17.15 8.35
C SER A 51 39.63 16.69 6.93
N GLU A 52 38.82 15.83 6.30
CA GLU A 52 39.08 15.25 4.96
C GLU A 52 40.44 14.51 4.86
N ASN A 53 40.92 14.00 5.99
CA ASN A 53 42.19 13.25 6.02
C ASN A 53 41.94 11.78 5.62
N TYR A 54 41.75 11.52 4.33
CA TYR A 54 41.45 10.18 3.80
C TYR A 54 42.57 9.16 4.03
N GLN A 55 43.83 9.56 4.09
CA GLN A 55 44.95 8.65 4.36
C GLN A 55 44.94 8.19 5.82
N GLY A 56 44.72 9.10 6.77
CA GLY A 56 44.55 8.78 8.19
C GLY A 56 43.35 7.89 8.43
N LEU A 57 42.24 8.19 7.75
CA LEU A 57 41.00 7.42 7.82
C LEU A 57 41.20 5.97 7.32
N ASN A 58 41.85 5.78 6.17
CA ASN A 58 42.16 4.46 5.64
C ASN A 58 43.09 3.66 6.56
N ASN A 59 44.12 4.30 7.12
CA ASN A 59 45.05 3.66 8.05
C ASN A 59 44.33 3.19 9.33
N LEU A 60 43.41 4.03 9.87
CA LEU A 60 42.66 3.67 11.06
C LEU A 60 41.67 2.53 10.78
N VAL A 61 40.92 2.60 9.68
CA VAL A 61 39.95 1.57 9.28
C VAL A 61 40.65 0.22 9.06
N THR A 62 41.80 0.20 8.40
CA THR A 62 42.56 -1.04 8.16
C THR A 62 43.18 -1.64 9.43
N SER A 63 43.32 -0.87 10.51
CA SER A 63 43.83 -1.34 11.82
C SER A 63 42.74 -1.92 12.73
N LEU A 64 41.46 -1.81 12.35
CA LEU A 64 40.34 -2.28 13.17
C LEU A 64 40.27 -3.81 13.20
N SER A 65 40.00 -4.36 14.36
CA SER A 65 39.58 -5.77 14.48
C SER A 65 38.16 -5.97 13.92
N ASN A 66 37.79 -7.20 13.61
CA ASN A 66 36.44 -7.55 13.14
C ASN A 66 35.34 -7.11 14.11
N GLU A 67 35.60 -7.24 15.42
CA GLU A 67 34.65 -6.85 16.46
C GLU A 67 34.47 -5.32 16.48
N GLU A 68 35.55 -4.55 16.46
CA GLU A 68 35.52 -3.10 16.39
C GLU A 68 34.81 -2.60 15.10
N MET A 69 35.09 -3.26 13.97
CA MET A 69 34.41 -2.93 12.70
C MET A 69 32.89 -3.05 12.80
N ILE A 70 32.39 -4.08 13.47
CA ILE A 70 30.93 -4.28 13.69
C ILE A 70 30.35 -3.11 14.47
N TYR A 71 30.92 -2.73 15.59
CA TYR A 71 30.40 -1.65 16.43
C TYR A 71 30.55 -0.27 15.77
N ILE A 72 31.68 -0.02 15.15
CA ILE A 72 31.96 1.26 14.48
C ILE A 72 31.05 1.44 13.25
N SER A 73 30.93 0.43 12.40
CA SER A 73 30.02 0.51 11.25
C SER A 73 28.56 0.67 11.68
N ARG A 74 28.17 0.06 12.79
CA ARG A 74 26.85 0.20 13.38
C ARG A 74 26.58 1.65 13.84
N TYR A 75 27.51 2.26 14.56
CA TYR A 75 27.42 3.65 14.96
C TYR A 75 27.21 4.57 13.75
N PHE A 76 28.05 4.41 12.71
CA PHE A 76 27.99 5.23 11.49
C PHE A 76 26.80 4.89 10.57
N SER A 77 26.11 3.79 10.79
CA SER A 77 24.84 3.47 10.12
C SER A 77 23.64 4.08 10.84
N ILE A 78 23.67 4.12 12.18
CA ILE A 78 22.58 4.64 13.01
C ILE A 78 22.58 6.18 13.02
N LEU A 79 23.75 6.82 13.05
CA LEU A 79 23.83 8.28 13.07
C LEU A 79 23.09 8.95 11.90
N PRO A 80 23.32 8.59 10.62
CA PRO A 80 22.57 9.16 9.51
C PRO A 80 21.06 8.80 9.57
N LEU A 81 20.71 7.62 10.06
CA LEU A 81 19.31 7.22 10.24
C LEU A 81 18.58 8.18 11.19
N LEU A 82 19.19 8.51 12.34
CA LEU A 82 18.61 9.44 13.31
C LEU A 82 18.50 10.87 12.74
N ILE A 83 19.52 11.31 12.01
CA ILE A 83 19.51 12.63 11.35
C ILE A 83 18.39 12.70 10.32
N ASN A 84 18.25 11.68 9.47
CA ASN A 84 17.19 11.63 8.46
C ASN A 84 15.79 11.67 9.10
N ILE A 85 15.58 11.00 10.25
CA ILE A 85 14.28 11.06 10.95
C ILE A 85 13.97 12.50 11.41
N SER A 86 14.96 13.25 11.90
CA SER A 86 14.75 14.65 12.30
C SER A 86 14.44 15.53 11.08
N GLU A 87 15.15 15.34 9.98
CA GLU A 87 14.90 16.07 8.72
C GLU A 87 13.50 15.77 8.16
N ASP A 88 13.06 14.52 8.19
CA ASP A 88 11.72 14.12 7.75
C ASP A 88 10.61 14.76 8.61
N VAL A 89 10.81 14.82 9.93
CA VAL A 89 9.86 15.48 10.84
C VAL A 89 9.73 16.98 10.53
N ASP A 90 10.84 17.65 10.27
CA ASP A 90 10.83 19.07 9.95
C ASP A 90 10.24 19.35 8.57
N LEU A 91 10.59 18.54 7.57
CA LEU A 91 10.01 18.64 6.23
C LEU A 91 8.48 18.49 6.29
N ALA A 92 7.97 17.50 7.03
CA ALA A 92 6.53 17.32 7.23
C ALA A 92 5.90 18.51 7.95
N TYR A 93 6.59 19.11 8.91
CA TYR A 93 6.13 20.33 9.59
C TYR A 93 6.06 21.51 8.61
N GLU A 94 7.07 21.71 7.80
CA GLU A 94 7.09 22.79 6.80
C GLU A 94 5.99 22.67 5.77
N ILE A 95 5.81 21.50 5.19
CA ILE A 95 4.73 21.24 4.20
C ILE A 95 3.37 21.64 4.80
N ASN A 96 3.14 21.34 6.09
CA ASN A 96 1.88 21.66 6.75
C ASN A 96 1.72 23.13 7.13
N HIS A 97 2.82 23.89 7.33
CA HIS A 97 2.78 25.28 7.80
C HIS A 97 3.07 26.31 6.69
N GLN A 98 3.61 25.91 5.55
CA GLN A 98 3.92 26.81 4.42
C GLN A 98 2.70 27.22 3.58
N ASN A 99 1.51 27.33 4.17
CA ASN A 99 0.33 27.84 3.47
C ASN A 99 0.44 29.29 2.98
N ASN A 100 1.60 29.97 3.16
CA ASN A 100 1.77 31.40 2.85
C ASN A 100 3.07 31.78 2.12
N VAL A 101 3.78 30.87 1.48
CA VAL A 101 4.94 31.28 0.70
C VAL A 101 4.67 31.03 -0.78
N ASP A 102 4.58 32.13 -1.53
CA ASP A 102 4.67 32.22 -3.00
C ASP A 102 6.02 31.66 -3.48
N GLN A 103 6.22 30.38 -3.37
CA GLN A 103 7.29 29.71 -4.09
C GLN A 103 6.69 28.78 -5.11
N ASP A 104 7.04 29.02 -6.38
CA ASP A 104 6.79 28.18 -7.55
C ASP A 104 7.32 26.75 -7.38
N TYR A 105 6.79 26.04 -6.39
CA TYR A 105 6.93 24.60 -6.34
C TYR A 105 5.96 24.05 -7.38
N LEU A 106 6.48 23.76 -8.57
CA LEU A 106 5.89 22.79 -9.48
C LEU A 106 5.53 21.56 -8.66
N GLY A 107 4.25 21.40 -8.29
CA GLY A 107 3.82 20.24 -7.55
C GLY A 107 2.85 20.46 -6.40
N LYS A 108 2.42 21.70 -6.09
CA LYS A 108 1.28 21.86 -5.16
C LYS A 108 0.00 21.39 -5.86
N LEU A 109 -0.69 20.43 -5.25
CA LEU A 109 -1.96 19.88 -5.76
C LEU A 109 -2.96 21.02 -6.08
N SER A 110 -3.06 22.03 -5.21
CA SER A 110 -3.92 23.18 -5.41
C SER A 110 -3.58 23.99 -6.65
N THR A 111 -2.29 24.22 -6.94
CA THR A 111 -1.82 24.93 -8.13
C THR A 111 -2.12 24.14 -9.39
N THR A 112 -1.86 22.84 -9.39
CA THR A 112 -2.14 21.96 -10.52
C THR A 112 -3.63 21.90 -10.84
N ILE A 113 -4.49 21.78 -9.83
CA ILE A 113 -5.95 21.77 -10.01
C ILE A 113 -6.42 23.10 -10.60
N LYS A 114 -5.90 24.25 -10.12
CA LYS A 114 -6.22 25.57 -10.71
C LYS A 114 -5.85 25.64 -12.19
N MET A 115 -4.65 25.19 -12.56
CA MET A 115 -4.21 25.15 -13.97
C MET A 115 -5.09 24.24 -14.83
N VAL A 116 -5.52 23.09 -14.30
CA VAL A 116 -6.43 22.18 -15.01
C VAL A 116 -7.82 22.78 -15.12
N ALA A 117 -8.29 23.50 -14.10
CA ALA A 117 -9.61 24.14 -14.09
C ALA A 117 -9.81 25.19 -15.21
N GLU A 118 -8.71 25.73 -15.77
CA GLU A 118 -8.74 26.64 -16.93
C GLU A 118 -8.99 25.91 -18.27
N LYS A 119 -9.00 24.57 -18.30
CA LYS A 119 -9.24 23.77 -19.50
C LYS A 119 -10.72 23.56 -19.74
N GLU A 120 -11.16 23.52 -21.00
CA GLU A 120 -12.56 23.28 -21.37
C GLU A 120 -13.11 21.94 -20.84
N ASN A 121 -12.25 20.91 -20.78
CA ASN A 121 -12.61 19.56 -20.31
C ASN A 121 -12.07 19.26 -18.90
N ALA A 122 -11.91 20.27 -18.06
CA ALA A 122 -11.31 20.15 -16.72
C ALA A 122 -12.00 19.09 -15.84
N ALA A 123 -13.34 19.06 -15.83
CA ALA A 123 -14.10 18.08 -15.05
C ALA A 123 -13.79 16.64 -15.49
N GLU A 124 -13.72 16.40 -16.80
CA GLU A 124 -13.40 15.07 -17.34
C GLU A 124 -11.96 14.65 -17.01
N ILE A 125 -11.00 15.58 -17.13
CA ILE A 125 -9.59 15.32 -16.80
C ILE A 125 -9.46 14.95 -15.31
N LEU A 126 -10.08 15.76 -14.43
CA LEU A 126 -9.98 15.54 -12.99
C LEU A 126 -10.74 14.27 -12.55
N GLU A 127 -11.88 13.95 -13.16
CA GLU A 127 -12.62 12.72 -12.86
C GLU A 127 -11.87 11.46 -13.28
N LYS A 128 -11.16 11.50 -14.43
CA LYS A 128 -10.44 10.36 -15.01
C LYS A 128 -8.99 10.24 -14.56
N LEU A 129 -8.44 11.25 -13.88
CA LEU A 129 -7.06 11.19 -13.39
C LEU A 129 -6.85 9.96 -12.54
N LYS A 130 -5.80 9.20 -12.86
CA LYS A 130 -5.46 7.98 -12.15
C LYS A 130 -3.96 7.76 -12.12
N VAL A 131 -3.40 7.73 -10.93
CA VAL A 131 -2.03 7.32 -10.64
C VAL A 131 -2.08 6.02 -9.87
N VAL A 132 -1.28 5.03 -10.27
CA VAL A 132 -1.25 3.71 -9.63
C VAL A 132 0.18 3.44 -9.14
N PRO A 133 0.54 3.85 -7.92
CA PRO A 133 1.78 3.40 -7.31
C PRO A 133 1.74 1.88 -7.10
N VAL A 134 2.77 1.20 -7.59
CA VAL A 134 2.86 -0.27 -7.51
C VAL A 134 3.96 -0.65 -6.52
N LEU A 135 3.61 -1.40 -5.49
CA LEU A 135 4.56 -1.94 -4.53
C LEU A 135 5.15 -3.25 -5.06
N THR A 136 6.47 -3.26 -5.24
CA THR A 136 7.21 -4.42 -5.74
C THR A 136 8.06 -5.03 -4.62
N ALA A 137 8.34 -6.34 -4.71
CA ALA A 137 9.32 -6.98 -3.84
C ALA A 137 10.73 -6.59 -4.33
N HIS A 138 11.44 -5.75 -3.56
CA HIS A 138 12.80 -5.37 -3.91
C HIS A 138 13.83 -6.12 -3.08
N PRO A 139 14.85 -6.77 -3.70
CA PRO A 139 15.87 -7.54 -2.98
C PRO A 139 16.66 -6.71 -1.95
N THR A 140 16.73 -5.37 -2.15
CA THR A 140 17.43 -4.44 -1.27
C THR A 140 16.59 -3.99 -0.06
N GLN A 141 15.32 -4.37 0.02
CA GLN A 141 14.49 -4.08 1.19
C GLN A 141 14.83 -5.03 2.34
N VAL A 142 16.00 -4.83 2.93
CA VAL A 142 16.56 -5.68 3.99
C VAL A 142 16.12 -5.22 5.38
N GLN A 143 15.44 -4.09 5.49
CA GLN A 143 15.09 -3.48 6.77
C GLN A 143 14.10 -4.37 7.54
N ARG A 144 14.42 -4.63 8.81
CA ARG A 144 13.54 -5.42 9.69
C ARG A 144 12.33 -4.58 10.12
N LYS A 145 11.17 -5.23 10.28
CA LYS A 145 9.98 -4.60 10.85
C LYS A 145 10.29 -3.92 12.19
N SER A 146 11.05 -4.60 13.08
CA SER A 146 11.47 -4.02 14.36
C SER A 146 12.23 -2.70 14.23
N MET A 147 13.07 -2.56 13.19
CA MET A 147 13.76 -1.30 12.91
C MET A 147 12.78 -0.21 12.46
N LEU A 148 11.82 -0.55 11.59
CA LEU A 148 10.78 0.38 11.14
C LEU A 148 9.90 0.85 12.30
N ASP A 149 9.48 -0.06 13.18
CA ASP A 149 8.69 0.30 14.36
C ASP A 149 9.46 1.24 15.31
N LEU A 150 10.76 0.95 15.54
CA LEU A 150 11.62 1.79 16.37
C LEU A 150 11.86 3.18 15.79
N THR A 151 12.10 3.26 14.46
CA THR A 151 12.23 4.57 13.78
C THR A 151 10.93 5.36 13.84
N ASN A 152 9.76 4.72 13.70
CA ASN A 152 8.47 5.36 13.87
C ASN A 152 8.24 5.88 15.29
N HIS A 153 8.69 5.16 16.32
CA HIS A 153 8.63 5.65 17.70
C HIS A 153 9.49 6.90 17.91
N ILE A 154 10.72 6.91 17.38
CA ILE A 154 11.60 8.09 17.44
C ILE A 154 10.99 9.26 16.69
N HIS A 155 10.50 9.04 15.45
CA HIS A 155 9.80 10.05 14.66
C HIS A 155 8.63 10.68 15.44
N ASN A 156 7.80 9.86 16.09
CA ASN A 156 6.68 10.35 16.89
C ASN A 156 7.12 11.12 18.13
N LEU A 157 8.26 10.82 18.73
CA LEU A 157 8.84 11.60 19.83
C LEU A 157 9.38 12.94 19.35
N LEU A 158 10.08 12.97 18.21
CA LEU A 158 10.59 14.22 17.63
C LEU A 158 9.45 15.16 17.21
N ARG A 159 8.36 14.66 16.63
CA ARG A 159 7.17 15.46 16.35
C ARG A 159 6.62 16.19 17.59
N LYS A 160 6.82 15.65 18.78
CA LYS A 160 6.41 16.23 20.05
C LYS A 160 7.45 17.18 20.67
N TYR A 161 8.63 17.32 20.05
CA TYR A 161 9.71 18.11 20.64
C TYR A 161 9.34 19.59 20.84
N ARG A 162 8.54 20.18 19.94
CA ARG A 162 8.04 21.54 20.10
C ARG A 162 7.14 21.70 21.34
N ASP A 163 6.30 20.72 21.64
CA ASP A 163 5.47 20.69 22.85
C ASP A 163 6.32 20.54 24.10
N VAL A 164 7.44 19.81 24.01
CA VAL A 164 8.44 19.72 25.09
C VAL A 164 9.09 21.08 25.34
N LYS A 165 9.46 21.83 24.29
CA LYS A 165 10.03 23.20 24.39
C LYS A 165 9.04 24.18 25.02
N LEU A 166 7.74 24.01 24.77
CA LEU A 166 6.67 24.82 25.37
C LEU A 166 6.30 24.38 26.80
N GLY A 167 6.92 23.33 27.33
CA GLY A 167 6.62 22.80 28.66
C GLY A 167 5.29 22.04 28.78
N LEU A 168 4.65 21.73 27.65
CA LEU A 168 3.40 20.96 27.60
C LEU A 168 3.64 19.46 27.82
N ILE A 169 4.84 18.98 27.53
CA ILE A 169 5.29 17.61 27.75
C ILE A 169 6.52 17.62 28.67
N ASN A 170 6.56 16.69 29.61
CA ASN A 170 7.69 16.55 30.55
C ASN A 170 8.98 16.20 29.79
N LYS A 171 9.97 17.09 29.85
CA LYS A 171 11.25 16.98 29.14
C LYS A 171 12.04 15.74 29.57
N GLU A 172 12.10 15.43 30.87
CA GLU A 172 12.87 14.29 31.38
C GLU A 172 12.29 12.96 30.89
N LYS A 173 10.95 12.84 30.93
CA LYS A 173 10.28 11.64 30.39
C LYS A 173 10.50 11.49 28.90
N TRP A 174 10.35 12.56 28.14
CA TRP A 174 10.59 12.56 26.70
C TRP A 174 12.01 12.13 26.35
N HIS A 175 13.00 12.69 27.03
CA HIS A 175 14.41 12.37 26.85
C HIS A 175 14.72 10.91 27.22
N THR A 176 14.13 10.40 28.31
CA THR A 176 14.26 9.00 28.73
C THR A 176 13.65 8.04 27.69
N ASP A 177 12.48 8.36 27.16
CA ASP A 177 11.83 7.55 26.13
C ASP A 177 12.65 7.56 24.83
N LEU A 178 13.18 8.72 24.42
CA LEU A 178 14.03 8.84 23.22
C LEU A 178 15.34 8.02 23.39
N ARG A 179 16.01 8.17 24.53
CA ARG A 179 17.20 7.38 24.88
C ARG A 179 16.91 5.89 24.78
N ARG A 180 15.81 5.42 25.36
CA ARG A 180 15.41 4.02 25.36
C ARG A 180 15.28 3.46 23.94
N TYR A 181 14.63 4.18 23.03
CA TYR A 181 14.46 3.70 21.64
C TYR A 181 15.78 3.71 20.87
N ILE A 182 16.65 4.69 21.07
CA ILE A 182 17.98 4.72 20.46
C ILE A 182 18.83 3.54 20.98
N GLU A 183 18.77 3.24 22.28
CA GLU A 183 19.49 2.11 22.88
C GLU A 183 18.98 0.77 22.33
N ILE A 184 17.66 0.60 22.14
CA ILE A 184 17.09 -0.58 21.50
C ILE A 184 17.58 -0.71 20.04
N ILE A 185 17.59 0.39 19.27
CA ILE A 185 18.10 0.37 17.89
C ILE A 185 19.55 -0.09 17.82
N ILE A 186 20.41 0.41 18.71
CA ILE A 186 21.82 0.03 18.77
C ILE A 186 21.97 -1.47 19.05
N GLN A 187 21.10 -2.06 19.85
CA GLN A 187 21.15 -3.47 20.24
C GLN A 187 20.33 -4.40 19.32
N THR A 188 19.62 -3.86 18.34
CA THR A 188 18.79 -4.65 17.40
C THR A 188 19.58 -4.97 16.14
N ASP A 189 19.57 -6.18 15.65
CA ASP A 189 20.20 -6.53 14.37
C ASP A 189 19.56 -5.77 13.22
N MET A 190 20.36 -5.06 12.45
CA MET A 190 19.91 -4.26 11.30
C MET A 190 19.65 -5.13 10.06
N ILE A 191 20.43 -6.20 9.91
CA ILE A 191 20.40 -7.07 8.73
C ILE A 191 19.77 -8.42 9.09
N ARG A 192 19.05 -9.00 8.15
CA ARG A 192 18.50 -10.35 8.29
C ARG A 192 19.50 -11.38 7.77
N GLU A 193 19.80 -12.38 8.57
CA GLU A 193 20.67 -13.49 8.16
C GLU A 193 19.96 -14.46 7.20
N LYS A 194 18.64 -14.57 7.29
CA LYS A 194 17.83 -15.49 6.47
C LYS A 194 17.03 -14.72 5.42
N LYS A 195 17.08 -15.23 4.17
CA LYS A 195 16.24 -14.71 3.07
C LYS A 195 14.75 -14.83 3.45
N LEU A 196 13.98 -13.78 3.17
CA LEU A 196 12.55 -13.78 3.40
C LEU A 196 11.85 -14.80 2.46
N LYS A 197 10.80 -15.42 2.98
CA LYS A 197 9.82 -16.12 2.16
C LYS A 197 8.80 -15.10 1.62
N VAL A 198 8.21 -15.37 0.47
CA VAL A 198 7.17 -14.50 -0.13
C VAL A 198 6.02 -14.19 0.85
N THR A 199 5.66 -15.15 1.70
CA THR A 199 4.65 -14.95 2.75
C THR A 199 5.04 -13.90 3.79
N ASN A 200 6.33 -13.75 4.09
CA ASN A 200 6.83 -12.71 4.99
C ASN A 200 6.84 -11.34 4.29
N GLU A 201 7.14 -11.31 2.99
CA GLU A 201 7.09 -10.08 2.17
C GLU A 201 5.66 -9.54 2.12
N ILE A 202 4.66 -10.41 1.90
CA ILE A 202 3.24 -10.05 1.95
C ILE A 202 2.88 -9.39 3.29
N THR A 203 3.29 -10.00 4.41
CA THR A 203 2.99 -9.44 5.73
C THR A 203 3.70 -8.11 5.96
N ASN A 204 4.96 -7.98 5.55
CA ASN A 204 5.73 -6.76 5.74
C ASN A 204 5.15 -5.58 4.95
N VAL A 205 4.68 -5.80 3.72
CA VAL A 205 4.11 -4.71 2.92
C VAL A 205 2.80 -4.19 3.51
N MET A 206 2.05 -5.02 4.23
CA MET A 206 0.83 -4.57 4.91
C MET A 206 1.08 -3.53 6.00
N GLU A 207 2.27 -3.49 6.58
CA GLU A 207 2.64 -2.46 7.56
C GLU A 207 2.67 -1.05 6.95
N TYR A 208 3.09 -0.92 5.68
CA TYR A 208 3.04 0.37 4.99
C TYR A 208 1.61 0.83 4.75
N TYR A 209 0.70 -0.10 4.48
CA TYR A 209 -0.72 0.22 4.37
C TYR A 209 -1.27 0.70 5.71
N GLN A 210 -1.04 -0.04 6.79
CA GLN A 210 -1.55 0.28 8.13
C GLN A 210 -0.94 1.56 8.70
N SER A 211 0.36 1.78 8.53
CA SER A 211 1.05 2.94 9.07
C SER A 211 0.85 4.22 8.27
N SER A 212 0.56 4.12 6.96
CA SER A 212 0.52 5.28 6.06
C SER A 212 -0.65 5.29 5.09
N PHE A 213 -0.71 4.34 4.13
CA PHE A 213 -1.59 4.48 2.96
C PHE A 213 -3.08 4.47 3.29
N LEU A 214 -3.53 3.70 4.27
CA LEU A 214 -4.94 3.65 4.68
C LEU A 214 -5.48 5.00 5.16
N ASN A 215 -4.62 5.87 5.68
CA ASN A 215 -4.99 7.21 6.10
C ASN A 215 -4.64 8.27 5.04
N ALA A 216 -3.46 8.15 4.42
CA ALA A 216 -2.96 9.17 3.49
C ALA A 216 -3.76 9.23 2.19
N VAL A 217 -4.09 8.08 1.58
CA VAL A 217 -4.76 8.03 0.28
C VAL A 217 -6.20 8.55 0.34
N PRO A 218 -7.04 8.17 1.33
CA PRO A 218 -8.37 8.76 1.49
C PRO A 218 -8.35 10.27 1.75
N ARG A 219 -7.43 10.74 2.61
CA ARG A 219 -7.27 12.18 2.90
C ARG A 219 -6.88 12.96 1.65
N LEU A 220 -5.92 12.47 0.89
CA LEU A 220 -5.51 13.11 -0.35
C LEU A 220 -6.65 13.17 -1.36
N THR A 221 -7.46 12.11 -1.46
CA THR A 221 -8.63 12.08 -2.34
C THR A 221 -9.72 13.06 -1.87
N ALA A 222 -9.95 13.16 -0.57
CA ALA A 222 -10.88 14.14 0.00
C ALA A 222 -10.41 15.58 -0.28
N GLU A 223 -9.13 15.88 -0.10
CA GLU A 223 -8.56 17.20 -0.41
C GLU A 223 -8.61 17.49 -1.91
N TYR A 224 -8.35 16.49 -2.76
CA TYR A 224 -8.48 16.60 -4.21
C TYR A 224 -9.90 17.02 -4.61
N LYS A 225 -10.93 16.35 -4.07
CA LYS A 225 -12.35 16.69 -4.32
C LYS A 225 -12.69 18.10 -3.83
N LYS A 226 -12.20 18.47 -2.66
CA LYS A 226 -12.39 19.80 -2.07
C LYS A 226 -11.79 20.90 -2.95
N LEU A 227 -10.53 20.74 -3.36
CA LEU A 227 -9.83 21.70 -4.21
C LEU A 227 -10.49 21.85 -5.59
N ALA A 228 -11.01 20.77 -6.18
CA ALA A 228 -11.78 20.83 -7.42
C ALA A 228 -13.10 21.61 -7.22
N LYS A 229 -13.82 21.37 -6.12
CA LYS A 229 -15.05 22.09 -5.78
C LYS A 229 -14.80 23.58 -5.55
N GLU A 230 -13.66 23.98 -4.96
CA GLU A 230 -13.26 25.39 -4.82
C GLU A 230 -13.05 26.09 -6.17
N GLN A 231 -12.78 25.33 -7.25
CA GLN A 231 -12.73 25.84 -8.63
C GLN A 231 -14.08 25.70 -9.36
N GLY A 232 -15.17 25.37 -8.67
CA GLY A 232 -16.50 25.18 -9.25
C GLY A 232 -16.70 23.85 -9.98
N ILE A 233 -15.80 22.89 -9.82
CA ILE A 233 -15.86 21.56 -10.45
C ILE A 233 -16.30 20.53 -9.41
N GLU A 234 -17.47 19.92 -9.62
CA GLU A 234 -17.99 18.88 -8.74
C GLU A 234 -17.67 17.50 -9.32
N LEU A 235 -16.78 16.77 -8.63
CA LEU A 235 -16.35 15.43 -9.00
C LEU A 235 -17.25 14.39 -8.33
N GLN A 236 -17.65 13.36 -9.07
CA GLN A 236 -18.57 12.33 -8.60
C GLN A 236 -17.82 11.19 -7.87
N HIS A 237 -16.98 10.45 -8.60
CA HIS A 237 -16.28 9.27 -8.10
C HIS A 237 -14.79 9.27 -8.48
N PRO A 238 -14.04 10.37 -8.27
CA PRO A 238 -12.64 10.44 -8.65
C PRO A 238 -11.81 9.48 -7.79
N LYS A 239 -10.91 8.75 -8.44
CA LYS A 239 -9.94 7.86 -7.81
C LYS A 239 -8.54 8.24 -8.27
N PRO A 240 -8.05 9.44 -7.88
CA PRO A 240 -6.80 9.98 -8.39
C PRO A 240 -5.59 9.09 -8.02
N ILE A 241 -5.69 8.36 -6.92
CA ILE A 241 -4.70 7.35 -6.53
C ILE A 241 -5.41 6.03 -6.22
N THR A 242 -4.94 4.96 -6.85
CA THR A 242 -5.28 3.58 -6.50
C THR A 242 -3.99 2.78 -6.37
N MET A 243 -3.96 1.80 -5.48
CA MET A 243 -2.73 1.05 -5.20
C MET A 243 -2.64 -0.21 -6.06
N GLY A 244 -1.41 -0.51 -6.52
CA GLY A 244 -1.04 -1.76 -7.15
C GLY A 244 0.00 -2.52 -6.33
N MET A 245 0.14 -3.82 -6.56
CA MET A 245 1.10 -4.67 -5.87
C MET A 245 1.53 -5.83 -6.75
N TRP A 246 2.83 -6.11 -6.79
CA TRP A 246 3.40 -7.30 -7.46
C TRP A 246 3.60 -8.46 -6.49
N ILE A 247 3.71 -8.18 -5.19
CA ILE A 247 4.04 -9.19 -4.18
C ILE A 247 2.92 -10.23 -4.08
N GLY A 248 3.26 -11.47 -4.41
CA GLY A 248 2.31 -12.58 -4.47
C GLY A 248 1.67 -12.84 -5.84
N GLY A 249 1.92 -11.96 -6.86
CA GLY A 249 1.46 -12.12 -8.23
C GLY A 249 2.58 -12.28 -9.25
N ASP A 250 3.79 -11.82 -8.93
CA ASP A 250 4.96 -11.85 -9.79
C ASP A 250 5.66 -13.22 -9.74
N ARG A 251 5.61 -13.95 -10.85
CA ARG A 251 6.19 -15.29 -11.00
C ARG A 251 7.49 -15.30 -11.79
N ASP A 252 7.80 -14.19 -12.47
CA ASP A 252 9.00 -14.08 -13.28
C ASP A 252 10.26 -14.25 -12.42
N GLY A 253 11.05 -15.28 -12.75
CA GLY A 253 12.23 -15.68 -11.97
C GLY A 253 11.95 -16.14 -10.53
N ASN A 254 10.67 -16.28 -10.09
CA ASN A 254 10.31 -16.66 -8.74
C ASN A 254 9.38 -17.90 -8.67
N PRO A 255 9.96 -19.11 -8.56
CA PRO A 255 9.18 -20.36 -8.53
C PRO A 255 8.28 -20.52 -7.29
N PHE A 256 8.49 -19.70 -6.24
CA PHE A 256 7.74 -19.76 -4.97
C PHE A 256 6.41 -18.99 -5.00
N VAL A 257 6.13 -18.27 -6.09
CA VAL A 257 4.83 -17.65 -6.30
C VAL A 257 3.91 -18.66 -6.96
N THR A 258 2.90 -19.09 -6.22
CA THR A 258 1.93 -20.13 -6.59
C THR A 258 0.50 -19.63 -6.43
N ALA A 259 -0.49 -20.42 -6.80
CA ALA A 259 -1.90 -20.14 -6.54
C ALA A 259 -2.19 -19.91 -5.05
N GLU A 260 -1.53 -20.66 -4.15
CA GLU A 260 -1.65 -20.48 -2.70
C GLU A 260 -1.08 -19.13 -2.25
N THR A 261 0.09 -18.75 -2.79
CA THR A 261 0.72 -17.46 -2.51
C THR A 261 -0.15 -16.29 -2.97
N LEU A 262 -0.74 -16.38 -4.18
CA LEU A 262 -1.68 -15.38 -4.69
C LEU A 262 -2.92 -15.25 -3.80
N ASN A 263 -3.52 -16.38 -3.41
CA ASN A 263 -4.64 -16.39 -2.47
C ASN A 263 -4.25 -15.77 -1.12
N LYS A 264 -3.10 -16.14 -0.57
CA LYS A 264 -2.59 -15.58 0.69
C LYS A 264 -2.40 -14.07 0.61
N SER A 265 -1.84 -13.56 -0.50
CA SER A 265 -1.66 -12.14 -0.72
C SER A 265 -3.00 -11.41 -0.73
N ALA A 266 -3.96 -11.85 -1.53
CA ALA A 266 -5.27 -11.21 -1.64
C ALA A 266 -6.08 -11.27 -0.33
N LEU A 267 -6.08 -12.40 0.37
CA LEU A 267 -6.82 -12.54 1.63
C LEU A 267 -6.18 -11.77 2.78
N THR A 268 -4.85 -11.65 2.83
CA THR A 268 -4.17 -10.80 3.83
C THR A 268 -4.51 -9.33 3.61
N GLN A 269 -4.54 -8.86 2.37
CA GLN A 269 -4.99 -7.51 2.03
C GLN A 269 -6.46 -7.27 2.42
N CYS A 270 -7.33 -8.23 2.10
CA CYS A 270 -8.74 -8.19 2.49
C CYS A 270 -8.88 -8.08 4.02
N GLU A 271 -8.15 -8.86 4.79
CA GLU A 271 -8.18 -8.81 6.25
C GLU A 271 -7.78 -7.43 6.80
N VAL A 272 -6.73 -6.83 6.24
CA VAL A 272 -6.25 -5.50 6.64
C VAL A 272 -7.32 -4.44 6.41
N ILE A 273 -7.93 -4.43 5.22
CA ILE A 273 -8.94 -3.40 4.91
C ILE A 273 -10.25 -3.62 5.69
N MET A 274 -10.67 -4.86 5.91
CA MET A 274 -11.86 -5.16 6.70
C MET A 274 -11.69 -4.76 8.17
N ASN A 275 -10.50 -4.95 8.75
CA ASN A 275 -10.18 -4.48 10.10
C ASN A 275 -10.22 -2.95 10.18
N TYR A 276 -9.68 -2.26 9.19
CA TYR A 276 -9.74 -0.80 9.10
C TYR A 276 -11.18 -0.30 9.05
N TYR A 277 -12.05 -0.91 8.24
CA TYR A 277 -13.47 -0.53 8.18
C TYR A 277 -14.19 -0.77 9.51
N ASP A 278 -13.98 -1.92 10.14
CA ASP A 278 -14.59 -2.24 11.44
C ASP A 278 -14.20 -1.22 12.52
N GLU A 279 -12.92 -0.83 12.58
CA GLU A 279 -12.43 0.20 13.50
C GLU A 279 -13.07 1.57 13.22
N LYS A 280 -13.10 2.01 11.96
CA LYS A 280 -13.70 3.29 11.58
C LYS A 280 -15.21 3.35 11.85
N ILE A 281 -15.94 2.28 11.54
CA ILE A 281 -17.38 2.18 11.85
C ILE A 281 -17.60 2.23 13.36
N TYR A 282 -16.77 1.53 14.14
CA TYR A 282 -16.86 1.54 15.60
C TYR A 282 -16.62 2.94 16.19
N ASN A 283 -15.65 3.68 15.68
CA ASN A 283 -15.39 5.05 16.10
C ASN A 283 -16.59 5.95 15.81
N LEU A 284 -17.13 5.89 14.58
CA LEU A 284 -18.34 6.64 14.20
C LEU A 284 -19.56 6.24 15.05
N TYR A 285 -19.73 4.94 15.34
CA TYR A 285 -20.75 4.45 16.25
C TYR A 285 -20.65 5.09 17.65
N ARG A 286 -19.44 5.31 18.16
CA ARG A 286 -19.25 5.97 19.45
C ARG A 286 -19.50 7.47 19.38
N GLU A 287 -19.17 8.12 18.27
CA GLU A 287 -19.29 9.56 18.06
C GLU A 287 -20.74 9.99 17.78
N PHE A 288 -21.48 9.26 16.94
CA PHE A 288 -22.80 9.67 16.46
C PHE A 288 -23.95 9.38 17.45
N SER A 289 -23.85 9.90 18.66
CA SER A 289 -24.87 9.83 19.71
C SER A 289 -26.04 10.82 19.51
N LEU A 290 -26.39 11.10 18.25
CA LEU A 290 -27.41 12.07 17.88
C LEU A 290 -28.80 11.59 18.28
N SER A 291 -29.55 12.41 19.03
CA SER A 291 -30.88 12.06 19.54
C SER A 291 -32.01 12.53 18.63
N THR A 292 -32.95 11.66 18.31
CA THR A 292 -34.18 12.01 17.58
C THR A 292 -35.12 12.96 18.34
N SER A 293 -34.84 13.26 19.60
CA SER A 293 -35.51 14.35 20.32
C SER A 293 -35.03 15.75 19.87
N ILE A 294 -33.89 15.83 19.16
CA ILE A 294 -33.24 17.08 18.76
C ILE A 294 -33.14 17.18 17.24
N VAL A 295 -32.76 16.09 16.55
CA VAL A 295 -32.54 16.05 15.10
C VAL A 295 -33.31 14.88 14.49
N ASN A 296 -33.95 15.11 13.33
CA ASN A 296 -34.60 14.04 12.59
C ASN A 296 -33.59 13.16 11.86
N VAL A 297 -34.07 12.01 11.39
CA VAL A 297 -33.36 11.10 10.52
C VAL A 297 -34.21 10.79 9.29
N SER A 298 -33.59 10.49 8.15
CA SER A 298 -34.32 10.01 6.96
C SER A 298 -34.98 8.65 7.21
N ASP A 299 -36.00 8.33 6.41
CA ASP A 299 -36.71 7.04 6.54
C ASP A 299 -35.77 5.86 6.33
N LYS A 300 -34.77 5.98 5.43
CA LYS A 300 -33.77 4.93 5.19
C LYS A 300 -32.89 4.66 6.40
N VAL A 301 -32.40 5.69 7.08
CA VAL A 301 -31.63 5.53 8.34
C VAL A 301 -32.52 4.95 9.45
N ARG A 302 -33.79 5.35 9.51
CA ARG A 302 -34.76 4.78 10.44
C ARG A 302 -34.97 3.29 10.21
N GLU A 303 -35.13 2.88 8.94
CA GLU A 303 -35.26 1.47 8.56
C GLU A 303 -34.03 0.65 8.98
N MET A 304 -32.81 1.15 8.71
CA MET A 304 -31.56 0.53 9.13
C MET A 304 -31.50 0.38 10.66
N ALA A 305 -31.84 1.45 11.39
CA ALA A 305 -31.85 1.43 12.85
C ALA A 305 -32.87 0.44 13.43
N LEU A 306 -34.01 0.21 12.76
CA LEU A 306 -35.02 -0.76 13.17
C LEU A 306 -34.59 -2.21 12.91
N LYS A 307 -33.77 -2.46 11.90
CA LYS A 307 -33.16 -3.77 11.61
C LYS A 307 -32.00 -4.10 12.56
N SER A 308 -31.44 -3.08 13.21
CA SER A 308 -30.31 -3.22 14.11
C SER A 308 -30.66 -4.11 15.31
N GLN A 309 -29.73 -4.98 15.67
CA GLN A 309 -29.82 -5.81 16.88
C GLN A 309 -29.36 -5.09 18.16
N ASP A 310 -29.10 -3.78 18.08
CA ASP A 310 -28.83 -2.96 19.26
C ASP A 310 -30.11 -2.73 20.07
N ASN A 311 -30.33 -3.55 21.08
CA ASN A 311 -31.50 -3.54 21.94
C ASN A 311 -31.33 -2.68 23.21
N SER A 312 -30.31 -1.80 23.26
CA SER A 312 -30.09 -0.94 24.42
C SER A 312 -31.19 0.10 24.56
N ILE A 313 -31.88 0.09 25.70
CA ILE A 313 -32.88 1.10 26.06
C ILE A 313 -32.30 2.53 26.10
N TYR A 314 -31.01 2.67 26.37
CA TYR A 314 -30.33 3.96 26.42
C TYR A 314 -30.09 4.55 25.04
N ARG A 315 -30.15 3.76 23.96
CA ARG A 315 -29.94 4.16 22.58
C ARG A 315 -31.21 4.16 21.72
N GLU A 316 -32.36 4.05 22.36
CA GLU A 316 -33.65 4.01 21.67
C GLU A 316 -33.88 5.22 20.76
N LYS A 317 -33.39 6.39 21.17
CA LYS A 317 -33.47 7.65 20.41
C LYS A 317 -32.24 7.95 19.55
N GLU A 318 -31.20 7.12 19.58
CA GLU A 318 -29.94 7.33 18.86
C GLU A 318 -29.91 6.55 17.54
N LEU A 319 -30.79 6.90 16.60
CA LEU A 319 -31.00 6.09 15.39
C LEU A 319 -29.80 6.02 14.48
N TYR A 320 -28.97 7.07 14.37
CA TYR A 320 -27.70 7.01 13.63
C TYR A 320 -26.76 5.96 14.24
N ARG A 321 -26.63 5.93 15.55
CA ARG A 321 -25.80 4.95 16.25
C ARG A 321 -26.30 3.52 16.02
N ARG A 322 -27.61 3.31 16.08
CA ARG A 322 -28.21 2.00 15.81
C ARG A 322 -28.02 1.56 14.36
N ALA A 323 -28.10 2.49 13.40
CA ALA A 323 -27.81 2.19 11.99
C ALA A 323 -26.32 1.81 11.79
N LEU A 324 -25.39 2.52 12.44
CA LEU A 324 -23.97 2.17 12.40
C LEU A 324 -23.67 0.82 13.05
N PHE A 325 -24.41 0.42 14.09
CA PHE A 325 -24.33 -0.92 14.68
C PHE A 325 -24.76 -2.02 13.68
N ASP A 326 -25.83 -1.78 12.91
CA ASP A 326 -26.26 -2.68 11.84
C ASP A 326 -25.20 -2.81 10.73
N ILE A 327 -24.62 -1.66 10.32
CA ILE A 327 -23.51 -1.62 9.34
C ILE A 327 -22.31 -2.44 9.87
N GLN A 328 -21.95 -2.28 11.14
CA GLN A 328 -20.83 -3.01 11.74
C GLN A 328 -21.10 -4.51 11.77
N ALA A 329 -22.30 -4.93 12.15
CA ALA A 329 -22.68 -6.34 12.15
C ALA A 329 -22.59 -6.97 10.75
N LYS A 330 -23.10 -6.27 9.72
CA LYS A 330 -22.97 -6.69 8.32
C LYS A 330 -21.50 -6.76 7.88
N MET A 331 -20.67 -5.80 8.28
CA MET A 331 -19.25 -5.78 7.96
C MET A 331 -18.51 -6.98 8.57
N GLN A 332 -18.79 -7.31 9.84
CA GLN A 332 -18.24 -8.48 10.51
C GLN A 332 -18.67 -9.79 9.85
N ALA A 333 -19.95 -9.90 9.45
CA ALA A 333 -20.45 -11.04 8.69
C ALA A 333 -19.79 -11.15 7.30
N THR A 334 -19.56 -10.01 6.63
CA THR A 334 -18.84 -9.95 5.36
C THR A 334 -17.39 -10.41 5.52
N LYS A 335 -16.69 -9.94 6.55
CA LYS A 335 -15.34 -10.40 6.87
C LYS A 335 -15.27 -11.89 7.11
N ALA A 336 -16.22 -12.44 7.90
CA ALA A 336 -16.30 -13.88 8.17
C ALA A 336 -16.49 -14.69 6.87
N TYR A 337 -17.31 -14.20 5.94
CA TYR A 337 -17.49 -14.83 4.62
C TYR A 337 -16.24 -14.75 3.76
N LEU A 338 -15.64 -13.57 3.65
CA LEU A 338 -14.51 -13.34 2.74
C LEU A 338 -13.23 -14.05 3.21
N ILE A 339 -13.00 -14.18 4.52
CA ILE A 339 -11.74 -14.69 5.07
C ILE A 339 -11.89 -16.12 5.61
N GLU A 340 -13.00 -16.44 6.27
CA GLU A 340 -13.20 -17.70 6.98
C GLU A 340 -14.17 -18.65 6.25
N ASP A 341 -14.71 -18.26 5.09
CA ASP A 341 -15.75 -18.98 4.33
C ASP A 341 -17.02 -19.29 5.15
N LYS A 342 -17.33 -18.43 6.15
CA LYS A 342 -18.53 -18.55 6.97
C LYS A 342 -19.64 -17.64 6.45
N ASP A 343 -20.68 -18.19 5.86
CA ASP A 343 -21.81 -17.42 5.32
C ASP A 343 -22.80 -16.99 6.40
N LEU A 344 -22.45 -15.95 7.12
CA LEU A 344 -23.32 -15.29 8.11
C LEU A 344 -24.16 -14.22 7.42
N GLN A 345 -25.43 -14.10 7.82
CA GLN A 345 -26.37 -13.14 7.24
C GLN A 345 -26.97 -12.22 8.32
N PRO A 346 -27.28 -10.97 8.01
CA PRO A 346 -27.02 -10.29 6.73
C PRO A 346 -25.54 -9.87 6.55
N ARG A 347 -25.06 -9.90 5.32
CA ARG A 347 -23.72 -9.41 4.94
C ARG A 347 -23.77 -8.60 3.66
N TYR A 348 -22.72 -7.84 3.35
CA TYR A 348 -22.55 -7.15 2.08
C TYR A 348 -22.07 -8.13 1.00
N ALA A 349 -22.70 -8.13 -0.16
CA ALA A 349 -22.22 -8.86 -1.32
C ALA A 349 -21.07 -8.12 -2.02
N THR A 350 -21.13 -6.79 -2.03
CA THR A 350 -20.13 -5.91 -2.67
C THR A 350 -19.76 -4.73 -1.77
N ALA A 351 -18.62 -4.10 -2.05
CA ALA A 351 -18.24 -2.85 -1.38
C ALA A 351 -19.21 -1.70 -1.71
N ASP A 352 -19.85 -1.74 -2.89
CA ASP A 352 -20.84 -0.74 -3.28
C ASP A 352 -22.08 -0.79 -2.38
N GLU A 353 -22.55 -1.96 -1.98
CA GLU A 353 -23.66 -2.06 -1.01
C GLU A 353 -23.30 -1.42 0.34
N PHE A 354 -22.07 -1.64 0.81
CA PHE A 354 -21.57 -0.98 2.02
C PHE A 354 -21.51 0.55 1.83
N TYR A 355 -21.01 1.00 0.68
CA TYR A 355 -20.95 2.42 0.36
C TYR A 355 -22.35 3.05 0.32
N GLN A 356 -23.36 2.35 -0.21
CA GLN A 356 -24.76 2.83 -0.24
C GLN A 356 -25.37 3.01 1.17
N ASP A 357 -25.01 2.17 2.12
CA ASP A 357 -25.45 2.35 3.52
C ASP A 357 -24.79 3.58 4.15
N LEU A 358 -23.50 3.85 3.84
CA LEU A 358 -22.81 5.08 4.27
C LEU A 358 -23.41 6.33 3.60
N LEU A 359 -23.75 6.25 2.30
CA LEU A 359 -24.45 7.32 1.59
C LEU A 359 -25.78 7.66 2.24
N ALA A 360 -26.56 6.65 2.66
CA ALA A 360 -27.82 6.87 3.36
C ALA A 360 -27.65 7.69 4.65
N ILE A 361 -26.58 7.41 5.40
CA ILE A 361 -26.23 8.19 6.60
C ILE A 361 -25.85 9.62 6.23
N ARG A 362 -24.96 9.79 5.23
CA ARG A 362 -24.54 11.11 4.74
C ARG A 362 -25.73 11.95 4.32
N ASP A 363 -26.59 11.42 3.48
CA ASP A 363 -27.72 12.13 2.90
C ASP A 363 -28.73 12.54 4.00
N SER A 364 -28.98 11.63 4.96
CA SER A 364 -29.80 11.94 6.13
C SER A 364 -29.20 13.07 6.98
N LEU A 365 -27.88 13.13 7.15
CA LEU A 365 -27.21 14.23 7.84
C LEU A 365 -27.38 15.55 7.09
N LEU A 366 -27.22 15.55 5.75
CA LEU A 366 -27.40 16.73 4.91
C LEU A 366 -28.84 17.26 4.98
N GLU A 367 -29.85 16.39 4.85
CA GLU A 367 -31.26 16.75 4.98
C GLU A 367 -31.58 17.43 6.31
N ASN A 368 -30.84 17.08 7.36
CA ASN A 368 -31.02 17.59 8.72
C ASN A 368 -29.98 18.65 9.12
N LYS A 369 -29.36 19.32 8.15
CA LYS A 369 -28.37 20.42 8.34
C LYS A 369 -27.11 20.01 9.09
N GLY A 370 -26.73 18.75 8.97
CA GLY A 370 -25.55 18.18 9.62
C GLY A 370 -24.29 18.19 8.73
N GLU A 371 -24.08 19.21 7.88
CA GLU A 371 -22.91 19.27 6.97
C GLU A 371 -21.58 19.10 7.69
N TYR A 372 -21.42 19.73 8.87
CA TYR A 372 -20.18 19.65 9.64
C TYR A 372 -19.92 18.27 10.25
N LEU A 373 -20.93 17.42 10.35
CA LEU A 373 -20.80 16.03 10.79
C LEU A 373 -20.23 15.13 9.69
N ILE A 374 -20.30 15.60 8.44
CA ILE A 374 -19.70 14.93 7.27
C ILE A 374 -18.27 15.45 7.10
N SER A 375 -17.41 15.08 8.03
CA SER A 375 -16.00 15.48 8.06
C SER A 375 -15.16 14.41 8.74
N GLY A 376 -13.84 14.57 8.75
CA GLY A 376 -12.91 13.68 9.46
C GLY A 376 -13.09 12.22 9.09
N GLU A 377 -13.22 11.35 10.09
CA GLU A 377 -13.28 9.90 9.91
C GLU A 377 -14.42 9.42 8.99
N PHE A 378 -15.56 10.13 8.98
CA PHE A 378 -16.68 9.73 8.12
C PHE A 378 -16.34 9.88 6.63
N VAL A 379 -15.74 11.02 6.24
CA VAL A 379 -15.30 11.25 4.85
C VAL A 379 -14.16 10.31 4.49
N GLU A 380 -13.19 10.14 5.40
CA GLU A 380 -12.07 9.21 5.20
C GLU A 380 -12.57 7.78 4.94
N LEU A 381 -13.54 7.31 5.72
CA LEU A 381 -14.15 5.99 5.53
C LEU A 381 -14.83 5.87 4.17
N MET A 382 -15.65 6.85 3.78
CA MET A 382 -16.32 6.84 2.48
C MET A 382 -15.31 6.78 1.32
N GLN A 383 -14.27 7.62 1.37
CA GLN A 383 -13.21 7.59 0.34
C GLN A 383 -12.44 6.26 0.35
N ALA A 384 -12.15 5.70 1.52
CA ALA A 384 -11.48 4.42 1.63
C ALA A 384 -12.28 3.29 0.97
N VAL A 385 -13.61 3.24 1.17
CA VAL A 385 -14.48 2.24 0.54
C VAL A 385 -14.47 2.37 -0.98
N GLU A 386 -14.56 3.60 -1.50
CA GLU A 386 -14.51 3.85 -2.95
C GLU A 386 -13.17 3.42 -3.57
N ILE A 387 -12.05 3.67 -2.87
CA ILE A 387 -10.69 3.42 -3.40
C ILE A 387 -10.30 1.96 -3.25
N PHE A 388 -10.46 1.40 -2.06
CA PHE A 388 -9.89 0.11 -1.67
C PHE A 388 -10.87 -1.06 -1.81
N GLY A 389 -12.18 -0.81 -1.89
CA GLY A 389 -13.18 -1.89 -1.93
C GLY A 389 -12.95 -2.90 -0.81
N PHE A 390 -13.08 -4.20 -1.11
CA PHE A 390 -12.75 -5.29 -0.18
C PHE A 390 -11.38 -5.95 -0.48
N TYR A 391 -10.58 -5.34 -1.37
CA TYR A 391 -9.33 -5.93 -1.87
C TYR A 391 -8.06 -5.15 -1.51
N LEU A 392 -8.14 -3.90 -1.08
CA LEU A 392 -7.07 -2.97 -0.69
C LEU A 392 -6.20 -2.49 -1.88
N ALA A 393 -5.47 -3.37 -2.54
CA ALA A 393 -4.67 -3.06 -3.73
C ALA A 393 -4.87 -4.11 -4.82
N SER A 394 -4.79 -3.69 -6.09
CA SER A 394 -4.80 -4.62 -7.20
C SER A 394 -3.50 -5.40 -7.26
N ILE A 395 -3.56 -6.72 -7.29
CA ILE A 395 -2.39 -7.57 -7.52
C ILE A 395 -2.20 -7.71 -9.02
N ASP A 396 -1.01 -7.34 -9.51
CA ASP A 396 -0.61 -7.59 -10.88
C ASP A 396 0.04 -8.98 -10.94
N MET A 397 -0.45 -9.81 -11.84
CA MET A 397 0.23 -11.07 -12.17
C MET A 397 1.33 -10.77 -13.19
N ARG A 398 2.48 -11.47 -13.11
CA ARG A 398 3.56 -11.35 -14.07
C ARG A 398 4.19 -12.70 -14.36
N GLN A 399 4.54 -12.97 -15.63
CA GLN A 399 5.26 -14.17 -16.06
C GLN A 399 5.99 -13.88 -17.37
N ASP A 400 7.03 -14.66 -17.64
CA ASP A 400 7.82 -14.64 -18.87
C ASP A 400 7.02 -15.19 -20.06
N SER A 401 7.16 -14.57 -21.25
CA SER A 401 6.48 -14.97 -22.49
C SER A 401 6.76 -16.44 -22.88
N SER A 402 7.99 -16.90 -22.70
CA SER A 402 8.38 -18.27 -23.03
C SER A 402 7.61 -19.34 -22.25
N VAL A 403 7.19 -18.99 -21.01
CA VAL A 403 6.35 -19.89 -20.19
C VAL A 403 4.93 -19.98 -20.77
N HIS A 404 4.38 -18.86 -21.26
CA HIS A 404 3.07 -18.86 -21.90
C HIS A 404 3.11 -19.65 -23.21
N GLU A 405 4.13 -19.43 -24.05
CA GLU A 405 4.32 -20.19 -25.29
C GLU A 405 4.39 -21.71 -25.03
N ALA A 406 5.20 -22.15 -24.07
CA ALA A 406 5.32 -23.56 -23.72
C ALA A 406 3.97 -24.17 -23.26
N CYS A 407 3.21 -23.44 -22.43
CA CYS A 407 1.89 -23.88 -21.96
C CYS A 407 0.88 -23.99 -23.13
N VAL A 408 0.87 -23.00 -24.02
CA VAL A 408 -0.05 -22.98 -25.18
C VAL A 408 0.32 -24.07 -26.20
N ALA A 409 1.59 -24.27 -26.46
CA ALA A 409 2.06 -25.38 -27.32
C ALA A 409 1.54 -26.73 -26.79
N GLU A 410 1.65 -26.98 -25.48
CA GLU A 410 1.13 -28.21 -24.86
C GLU A 410 -0.39 -28.32 -24.97
N LEU A 411 -1.13 -27.21 -24.76
CA LEU A 411 -2.59 -27.19 -24.90
C LEU A 411 -3.05 -27.53 -26.31
N LEU A 412 -2.41 -26.92 -27.32
CA LEU A 412 -2.72 -27.15 -28.74
C LEU A 412 -2.40 -28.58 -29.17
N ALA A 413 -1.27 -29.13 -28.75
CA ALA A 413 -0.89 -30.51 -28.98
C ALA A 413 -1.86 -31.50 -28.31
N SER A 414 -2.19 -31.27 -27.02
CA SER A 414 -3.13 -32.11 -26.28
C SER A 414 -4.54 -32.12 -26.86
N ALA A 415 -4.94 -31.03 -27.49
CA ALA A 415 -6.23 -30.90 -28.18
C ALA A 415 -6.21 -31.44 -29.61
N GLY A 416 -5.04 -31.90 -30.12
CA GLY A 416 -4.86 -32.39 -31.49
C GLY A 416 -5.01 -31.30 -32.55
N ILE A 417 -4.70 -30.06 -32.20
CA ILE A 417 -4.80 -28.89 -33.10
C ILE A 417 -3.49 -28.67 -33.83
N ASN A 418 -2.37 -28.63 -33.09
CA ASN A 418 -1.04 -28.44 -33.64
C ASN A 418 0.04 -29.02 -32.71
N ASP A 419 0.85 -29.95 -33.20
CA ASP A 419 1.94 -30.59 -32.42
C ASP A 419 3.29 -29.86 -32.58
N HIS A 420 3.37 -28.85 -33.45
CA HIS A 420 4.59 -28.12 -33.82
C HIS A 420 4.40 -26.59 -33.68
N TYR A 421 3.64 -26.16 -32.70
CA TYR A 421 3.28 -24.73 -32.51
C TYR A 421 4.50 -23.80 -32.42
N SER A 422 5.53 -24.21 -31.66
CA SER A 422 6.75 -23.41 -31.47
C SER A 422 7.59 -23.25 -32.77
N ASP A 423 7.39 -24.09 -33.77
CA ASP A 423 8.07 -24.03 -35.07
C ASP A 423 7.37 -23.09 -36.08
N LEU A 424 6.16 -22.61 -35.77
CA LEU A 424 5.38 -21.74 -36.63
C LEU A 424 5.99 -20.33 -36.71
N SER A 425 5.84 -19.70 -37.87
CA SER A 425 6.12 -18.28 -38.03
C SER A 425 5.13 -17.43 -37.23
N GLU A 426 5.48 -16.18 -36.91
CA GLU A 426 4.64 -15.25 -36.14
C GLU A 426 3.24 -15.09 -36.77
N ASP A 427 3.14 -14.92 -38.07
CA ASP A 427 1.87 -14.81 -38.81
C ASP A 427 1.01 -16.06 -38.67
N GLU A 428 1.62 -17.24 -38.70
CA GLU A 428 0.94 -18.52 -38.52
C GLU A 428 0.48 -18.69 -37.07
N LYS A 429 1.31 -18.35 -36.08
CA LYS A 429 0.92 -18.33 -34.67
C LYS A 429 -0.28 -17.43 -34.44
N CYS A 430 -0.21 -16.18 -34.88
CA CYS A 430 -1.30 -15.21 -34.73
C CYS A 430 -2.60 -15.71 -35.40
N THR A 431 -2.51 -16.25 -36.62
CA THR A 431 -3.69 -16.77 -37.35
C THR A 431 -4.35 -17.92 -36.58
N LEU A 432 -3.54 -18.86 -36.06
CA LEU A 432 -4.03 -19.99 -35.29
C LEU A 432 -4.68 -19.56 -33.98
N LEU A 433 -3.99 -18.71 -33.21
CA LEU A 433 -4.48 -18.27 -31.90
C LEU A 433 -5.73 -17.41 -32.00
N LEU A 434 -5.83 -16.50 -32.98
CA LEU A 434 -7.05 -15.72 -33.24
C LEU A 434 -8.22 -16.65 -33.58
N LYS A 435 -8.02 -17.66 -34.40
CA LYS A 435 -9.05 -18.64 -34.71
C LYS A 435 -9.54 -19.38 -33.45
N GLU A 436 -8.63 -19.79 -32.57
CA GLU A 436 -8.98 -20.46 -31.31
C GLU A 436 -9.70 -19.52 -30.35
N LEU A 437 -9.39 -18.21 -30.36
CA LEU A 437 -10.04 -17.22 -29.49
C LEU A 437 -11.43 -16.84 -29.96
N GLU A 438 -11.62 -16.66 -31.27
CA GLU A 438 -12.85 -16.10 -31.87
C GLU A 438 -13.86 -17.17 -32.28
N GLU A 439 -13.39 -18.28 -32.87
CA GLU A 439 -14.28 -19.26 -33.50
C GLU A 439 -14.57 -20.47 -32.60
N ASP A 440 -13.67 -20.81 -31.67
CA ASP A 440 -13.83 -22.01 -30.84
C ASP A 440 -14.07 -21.70 -29.37
N PRO A 441 -15.29 -21.92 -28.85
CA PRO A 441 -15.61 -21.68 -27.44
C PRO A 441 -15.09 -22.77 -26.51
N ARG A 442 -14.50 -23.87 -27.02
CA ARG A 442 -14.05 -25.00 -26.20
C ARG A 442 -12.85 -24.63 -25.33
N ILE A 443 -12.75 -25.30 -24.19
CA ILE A 443 -11.61 -25.27 -23.29
C ILE A 443 -10.64 -26.37 -23.74
N LEU A 444 -9.44 -26.01 -24.18
CA LEU A 444 -8.43 -26.95 -24.67
C LEU A 444 -7.94 -27.89 -23.56
N SER A 445 -7.87 -27.39 -22.32
CA SER A 445 -7.44 -28.18 -21.16
C SER A 445 -8.45 -29.23 -20.67
N ALA A 446 -9.63 -29.34 -21.31
CA ALA A 446 -10.66 -30.31 -20.96
C ALA A 446 -10.35 -31.73 -21.48
N THR A 447 -9.22 -31.95 -22.17
CA THR A 447 -8.76 -33.27 -22.63
C THR A 447 -8.39 -34.16 -21.45
N HIS A 448 -8.41 -35.50 -21.69
CA HIS A 448 -7.92 -36.51 -20.74
C HIS A 448 -6.40 -36.66 -20.72
N ALA A 449 -5.66 -35.89 -21.51
CA ALA A 449 -4.20 -35.93 -21.55
C ALA A 449 -3.63 -35.47 -20.17
N GLU A 450 -2.58 -36.16 -19.75
CA GLU A 450 -1.80 -35.72 -18.59
C GLU A 450 -1.16 -34.36 -18.92
N LYS A 451 -1.28 -33.42 -17.99
CA LYS A 451 -0.69 -32.09 -18.12
C LYS A 451 0.69 -32.07 -17.46
N SER A 452 1.60 -31.31 -18.04
CA SER A 452 2.89 -31.06 -17.39
C SER A 452 2.69 -30.30 -16.06
N GLU A 453 3.66 -30.42 -15.16
CA GLU A 453 3.68 -29.68 -13.90
C GLU A 453 3.62 -28.16 -14.15
N LEU A 454 4.27 -27.66 -15.21
CA LEU A 454 4.26 -26.27 -15.62
C LEU A 454 2.85 -25.80 -15.99
N LEU A 455 2.17 -26.52 -16.87
CA LEU A 455 0.81 -26.18 -17.32
C LEU A 455 -0.19 -26.24 -16.16
N GLU A 456 -0.11 -27.27 -15.31
CA GLU A 456 -0.97 -27.36 -14.14
C GLU A 456 -0.76 -26.18 -13.18
N LYS A 457 0.50 -25.81 -12.92
CA LYS A 457 0.86 -24.68 -12.07
C LYS A 457 0.27 -23.37 -12.62
N GLU A 458 0.51 -23.05 -13.89
CA GLU A 458 0.03 -21.79 -14.49
C GLU A 458 -1.51 -21.74 -14.56
N LEU A 459 -2.18 -22.80 -14.97
CA LEU A 459 -3.65 -22.86 -14.94
C LEU A 459 -4.22 -22.74 -13.52
N SER A 460 -3.54 -23.30 -12.51
CA SER A 460 -3.99 -23.19 -11.11
C SER A 460 -3.98 -21.74 -10.61
N ILE A 461 -3.00 -20.94 -11.03
CA ILE A 461 -2.88 -19.52 -10.68
C ILE A 461 -4.00 -18.70 -11.31
N PHE A 462 -4.27 -18.91 -12.61
CA PHE A 462 -5.39 -18.22 -13.28
C PHE A 462 -6.76 -18.65 -12.72
N LYS A 463 -6.93 -19.91 -12.34
CA LYS A 463 -8.14 -20.38 -11.61
C LYS A 463 -8.29 -19.69 -10.25
N ALA A 464 -7.19 -19.53 -9.51
CA ALA A 464 -7.19 -18.78 -8.25
C ALA A 464 -7.54 -17.31 -8.49
N ALA A 465 -6.96 -16.68 -9.51
CA ALA A 465 -7.27 -15.32 -9.90
C ALA A 465 -8.76 -15.11 -10.19
N ARG A 466 -9.38 -16.02 -10.96
CA ARG A 466 -10.83 -15.98 -11.22
C ARG A 466 -11.64 -16.04 -9.93
N LYS A 467 -11.35 -17.01 -9.04
CA LYS A 467 -12.05 -17.17 -7.76
C LYS A 467 -11.93 -15.94 -6.88
N LEU A 468 -10.74 -15.31 -6.85
CA LEU A 468 -10.52 -14.09 -6.08
C LEU A 468 -11.34 -12.92 -6.65
N LYS A 469 -11.41 -12.76 -7.98
CA LYS A 469 -12.25 -11.74 -8.62
C LYS A 469 -13.74 -11.95 -8.31
N ASP A 470 -14.21 -13.18 -8.36
CA ASP A 470 -15.60 -13.53 -8.04
C ASP A 470 -15.92 -13.28 -6.55
N LYS A 471 -14.95 -13.38 -5.66
CA LYS A 471 -15.12 -13.25 -4.21
C LYS A 471 -14.88 -11.83 -3.70
N LEU A 472 -13.81 -11.16 -4.15
CA LEU A 472 -13.36 -9.86 -3.65
C LEU A 472 -13.69 -8.69 -4.58
N GLY A 473 -14.14 -8.97 -5.81
CA GLY A 473 -14.47 -8.00 -6.83
C GLY A 473 -13.45 -7.89 -7.96
N GLU A 474 -13.89 -7.30 -9.08
CA GLU A 474 -13.12 -7.26 -10.33
C GLU A 474 -11.74 -6.60 -10.21
N ASN A 475 -11.58 -5.67 -9.31
CA ASN A 475 -10.35 -4.87 -9.19
C ASN A 475 -9.25 -5.53 -8.35
N VAL A 476 -9.49 -6.68 -7.72
CA VAL A 476 -8.45 -7.38 -6.94
C VAL A 476 -7.28 -7.83 -7.81
N ILE A 477 -7.56 -8.18 -9.08
CA ILE A 477 -6.58 -8.49 -10.12
C ILE A 477 -7.05 -7.82 -11.40
N ARG A 478 -6.40 -6.72 -11.81
CA ARG A 478 -6.80 -5.96 -13.00
C ARG A 478 -6.02 -6.34 -14.23
N GLN A 479 -4.76 -6.72 -14.06
CA GLN A 479 -3.84 -6.93 -15.16
C GLN A 479 -2.91 -8.12 -14.94
N THR A 480 -2.43 -8.68 -16.04
CA THR A 480 -1.33 -9.61 -16.08
C THR A 480 -0.28 -9.09 -17.06
N ILE A 481 0.97 -9.12 -16.63
CA ILE A 481 2.12 -8.53 -17.31
C ILE A 481 2.91 -9.65 -17.94
N ILE A 482 3.33 -9.46 -19.18
CA ILE A 482 4.21 -10.37 -19.90
C ILE A 482 5.61 -9.78 -19.90
N SER A 483 6.56 -10.42 -19.23
CA SER A 483 7.98 -10.08 -19.33
C SER A 483 8.56 -10.62 -20.64
N HIS A 484 9.56 -9.91 -21.20
CA HIS A 484 10.18 -10.24 -22.48
C HIS A 484 9.14 -10.41 -23.60
N ALA A 485 8.20 -9.49 -23.70
CA ALA A 485 7.20 -9.49 -24.77
C ALA A 485 7.84 -8.96 -26.07
N THR A 486 8.00 -9.82 -27.06
CA THR A 486 8.66 -9.50 -28.33
C THR A 486 7.72 -9.54 -29.53
N SER A 487 6.53 -10.13 -29.38
CA SER A 487 5.63 -10.42 -30.48
C SER A 487 4.14 -10.27 -30.09
N VAL A 488 3.28 -10.21 -31.11
CA VAL A 488 1.82 -10.17 -30.90
C VAL A 488 1.31 -11.52 -30.39
N SER A 489 1.94 -12.62 -30.81
CA SER A 489 1.57 -13.97 -30.34
C SER A 489 1.71 -14.12 -28.83
N ASP A 490 2.67 -13.45 -28.17
CA ASP A 490 2.83 -13.48 -26.69
C ASP A 490 1.55 -13.01 -25.97
N MET A 491 0.90 -11.97 -26.50
CA MET A 491 -0.36 -11.47 -25.94
C MET A 491 -1.53 -12.43 -26.22
N LEU A 492 -1.57 -13.05 -27.40
CA LEU A 492 -2.61 -14.00 -27.78
C LEU A 492 -2.47 -15.32 -27.01
N GLU A 493 -1.24 -15.77 -26.76
CA GLU A 493 -0.95 -16.95 -25.93
C GLU A 493 -1.48 -16.76 -24.51
N LEU A 494 -1.21 -15.61 -23.90
CA LEU A 494 -1.77 -15.29 -22.59
C LEU A 494 -3.30 -15.22 -22.65
N ALA A 495 -3.88 -14.68 -23.72
CA ALA A 495 -5.34 -14.65 -23.89
C ALA A 495 -5.95 -16.06 -23.95
N ILE A 496 -5.28 -17.02 -24.63
CA ILE A 496 -5.67 -18.46 -24.61
C ILE A 496 -5.63 -19.00 -23.17
N MET A 497 -4.56 -18.78 -22.42
CA MET A 497 -4.45 -19.24 -21.04
C MET A 497 -5.57 -18.66 -20.14
N LEU A 498 -5.93 -17.40 -20.33
CA LEU A 498 -7.02 -16.75 -19.62
C LEU A 498 -8.40 -17.27 -20.03
N LYS A 499 -8.57 -17.63 -21.31
CA LYS A 499 -9.78 -18.26 -21.83
C LYS A 499 -10.01 -19.63 -21.16
N GLU A 500 -8.96 -20.42 -20.95
CA GLU A 500 -9.02 -21.73 -20.29
C GLU A 500 -9.71 -21.71 -18.92
N VAL A 501 -9.65 -20.59 -18.25
CA VAL A 501 -10.25 -20.40 -16.91
C VAL A 501 -11.46 -19.46 -16.93
N GLY A 502 -11.89 -18.95 -18.09
CA GLY A 502 -13.03 -18.05 -18.25
C GLY A 502 -12.76 -16.62 -17.73
N LEU A 503 -11.52 -16.16 -17.79
CA LEU A 503 -11.15 -14.74 -17.57
C LEU A 503 -11.18 -13.94 -18.88
N VAL A 504 -11.15 -14.62 -20.03
CA VAL A 504 -11.33 -14.07 -21.35
C VAL A 504 -12.38 -14.90 -22.08
N ASP A 505 -13.26 -14.27 -22.82
CA ASP A 505 -14.17 -14.86 -23.79
C ASP A 505 -14.23 -13.99 -25.05
N ALA A 506 -14.98 -14.37 -26.07
CA ALA A 506 -15.08 -13.67 -27.34
C ALA A 506 -15.60 -12.20 -27.23
N GLN A 507 -16.17 -11.82 -26.10
CA GLN A 507 -16.80 -10.51 -25.92
C GLN A 507 -16.13 -9.68 -24.84
N LYS A 508 -15.45 -10.32 -23.87
CA LYS A 508 -14.96 -9.65 -22.66
C LYS A 508 -13.65 -10.25 -22.16
N ALA A 509 -12.74 -9.36 -21.81
CA ALA A 509 -11.57 -9.69 -20.98
C ALA A 509 -11.77 -9.11 -19.56
N ARG A 510 -11.74 -9.97 -18.55
CA ARG A 510 -11.82 -9.56 -17.13
C ARG A 510 -10.46 -9.14 -16.57
N VAL A 511 -9.38 -9.38 -17.31
CA VAL A 511 -8.00 -9.04 -16.95
C VAL A 511 -7.35 -8.38 -18.16
N GLN A 512 -6.66 -7.27 -17.95
CA GLN A 512 -5.89 -6.58 -18.98
C GLN A 512 -4.59 -7.34 -19.22
N ILE A 513 -4.21 -7.49 -20.48
CA ILE A 513 -2.92 -8.05 -20.90
C ILE A 513 -1.98 -6.88 -21.19
N VAL A 514 -0.84 -6.85 -20.51
CA VAL A 514 0.12 -5.74 -20.59
C VAL A 514 1.51 -6.26 -20.96
N PRO A 515 1.99 -6.01 -22.19
CA PRO A 515 3.34 -6.36 -22.57
C PRO A 515 4.35 -5.42 -21.88
N LEU A 516 5.46 -5.97 -21.43
CA LEU A 516 6.58 -5.24 -20.86
C LEU A 516 7.77 -5.31 -21.82
N PHE A 517 8.31 -4.15 -22.16
CA PHE A 517 9.48 -3.99 -23.02
C PHE A 517 10.67 -3.64 -22.14
N GLU A 518 11.62 -4.53 -21.98
CA GLU A 518 12.74 -4.41 -21.03
C GLU A 518 14.06 -4.12 -21.73
N THR A 519 14.17 -4.46 -23.01
CA THR A 519 15.36 -4.24 -23.84
C THR A 519 15.02 -3.38 -25.06
N ILE A 520 16.06 -2.95 -25.80
CA ILE A 520 15.86 -2.22 -27.07
C ILE A 520 15.33 -3.17 -28.16
N GLU A 521 15.54 -4.44 -28.00
CA GLU A 521 15.17 -5.49 -28.96
C GLU A 521 13.72 -5.94 -28.82
N ASP A 522 13.14 -5.81 -27.61
CA ASP A 522 11.70 -6.03 -27.35
C ASP A 522 10.86 -4.95 -28.08
#